data_2435c9102d01194c674e6a7c9e15c11b
#
_entry.id   2435c9102d01194c674e6a7c9e15c11b
#
_cell.length_a   1.000
_cell.length_b   1.000
_cell.length_c   1.000
_cell.angle_alpha   90.00
_cell.angle_beta   90.00
_cell.angle_gamma   90.00
#
_symmetry.space_group_name_H-M   'P 1'
#
loop_
_entity.id
_entity.type
_entity.pdbx_description
1 polymer ?
#
loop_
_entity_poly.entity_id
_entity_poly.type
_entity_poly.pdbx_seq_one_letter_code
_entity_poly.pdbx_strand_id
1 'polypeptide(L)'
;MNYYSLHHKSPNTTFKNAVVQGLAKDRGIYFPETITPLSEDFIQNIANFTNQEIAYEVIKQFIGDEIPTEQLKHIIKETVSFDFPLVNIDHNTASLELFHGPTMAFKDVGATFMARCLEYFNRESKEEVTVLVATSGDTGGAVANGFLGVKGVNVVILYPSGKVSDVQEKQLTTLGQNITALEVDGVFDDCQEMVKEAFLDVDIKRKLTSANSINVARWLPQMFYFFIAYKELQKKNKDLVFSVPSGNFGNICAGIMAQKLGLPIKHFIASTNVNDTVPNYLMNGVFEPKASKATISNAMDVGNPSNFIRIRELFNNDLEKLRTTFSSYSFSDDETRESMKNIYSSSGYVADPHGAIGYLGLKKYRLSTNEFGVFLETAHPVKFLDVVKETLSIQVKVPEQIQKVINNKKISIKISNYDNLKRFLMKSEH
;
A
#
# COMPACT_ATOMS: atom_id res chain seq x y z
N MET A 1 13.11 16.24 -11.02
CA MET A 1 11.93 15.46 -11.52
C MET A 1 10.67 16.29 -11.29
N ASN A 2 9.83 16.42 -12.30
CA ASN A 2 8.54 17.11 -12.20
C ASN A 2 7.39 16.11 -11.99
N TYR A 3 6.36 16.60 -11.32
CA TYR A 3 5.10 15.91 -11.08
C TYR A 3 3.94 16.79 -11.51
N TYR A 4 2.96 16.20 -12.17
CA TYR A 4 1.72 16.88 -12.55
C TYR A 4 0.52 16.24 -11.83
N SER A 5 -0.57 16.99 -11.75
CA SER A 5 -1.84 16.50 -11.24
C SER A 5 -2.58 15.72 -12.32
N LEU A 6 -3.13 14.55 -11.99
CA LEU A 6 -3.97 13.78 -12.91
C LEU A 6 -5.33 14.43 -13.24
N HIS A 7 -5.68 15.54 -12.59
CA HIS A 7 -6.79 16.41 -13.00
C HIS A 7 -6.38 17.51 -13.98
N HIS A 8 -5.05 17.68 -14.22
CA HIS A 8 -4.47 18.62 -15.19
C HIS A 8 -4.87 20.12 -15.01
N LYS A 9 -5.29 20.51 -13.79
CA LYS A 9 -5.71 21.90 -13.48
C LYS A 9 -4.82 22.59 -12.46
N SER A 10 -3.76 21.93 -12.02
CA SER A 10 -2.73 22.47 -11.12
C SER A 10 -1.39 22.59 -11.84
N PRO A 11 -0.53 23.56 -11.49
CA PRO A 11 0.82 23.62 -12.04
C PRO A 11 1.64 22.39 -11.64
N ASN A 12 2.62 22.06 -12.48
CA ASN A 12 3.61 21.03 -12.15
C ASN A 12 4.39 21.40 -10.89
N THR A 13 4.87 20.40 -10.19
CA THR A 13 5.58 20.59 -8.93
C THR A 13 6.76 19.63 -8.81
N THR A 14 7.59 19.80 -7.78
CA THR A 14 8.73 18.94 -7.50
C THR A 14 8.33 17.73 -6.67
N PHE A 15 9.22 16.74 -6.53
CA PHE A 15 8.99 15.59 -5.64
C PHE A 15 8.74 16.03 -4.20
N LYS A 16 9.60 16.92 -3.66
CA LYS A 16 9.42 17.50 -2.33
C LYS A 16 8.02 18.03 -2.10
N ASN A 17 7.57 18.89 -3.02
CA ASN A 17 6.24 19.49 -2.89
C ASN A 17 5.11 18.48 -3.04
N ALA A 18 5.24 17.51 -3.96
CA ALA A 18 4.25 16.44 -4.11
C ALA A 18 4.12 15.58 -2.84
N VAL A 19 5.23 15.29 -2.15
CA VAL A 19 5.24 14.57 -0.87
C VAL A 19 4.63 15.41 0.25
N VAL A 20 5.05 16.68 0.37
CA VAL A 20 4.62 17.56 1.46
C VAL A 20 3.15 17.97 1.32
N GLN A 21 2.66 18.15 0.10
CA GLN A 21 1.26 18.52 -0.14
C GLN A 21 0.33 17.30 -0.14
N GLY A 22 0.83 16.14 -0.59
CA GLY A 22 0.05 14.90 -0.71
C GLY A 22 -0.96 14.93 -1.87
N LEU A 23 -1.71 16.02 -2.04
CA LEU A 23 -2.67 16.28 -3.12
C LEU A 23 -2.38 17.61 -3.79
N ALA A 24 -2.67 17.69 -5.09
CA ALA A 24 -2.61 18.94 -5.83
C ALA A 24 -3.77 19.89 -5.46
N LYS A 25 -3.64 21.19 -5.77
CA LYS A 25 -4.66 22.19 -5.46
C LYS A 25 -6.01 21.92 -6.14
N ASP A 26 -6.00 21.23 -7.28
CA ASP A 26 -7.20 20.76 -7.99
C ASP A 26 -7.75 19.44 -7.47
N ARG A 27 -7.23 18.93 -6.33
CA ARG A 27 -7.56 17.66 -5.69
C ARG A 27 -7.14 16.42 -6.50
N GLY A 28 -6.38 16.60 -7.59
CA GLY A 28 -5.79 15.49 -8.33
C GLY A 28 -4.60 14.89 -7.58
N ILE A 29 -4.37 13.60 -7.77
CA ILE A 29 -3.18 12.95 -7.25
C ILE A 29 -2.00 13.22 -8.16
N TYR A 30 -0.82 13.33 -7.57
CA TYR A 30 0.40 13.60 -8.32
C TYR A 30 0.90 12.35 -9.06
N PHE A 31 1.47 12.60 -10.25
CA PHE A 31 2.06 11.59 -11.11
C PHE A 31 3.37 12.11 -11.74
N PRO A 32 4.42 11.29 -11.90
CA PRO A 32 5.68 11.72 -12.48
C PRO A 32 5.52 12.08 -13.97
N GLU A 33 6.10 13.19 -14.39
CA GLU A 33 6.03 13.66 -15.78
C GLU A 33 6.80 12.75 -16.74
N THR A 34 7.87 12.13 -16.27
CA THR A 34 8.73 11.28 -17.07
C THR A 34 8.95 9.92 -16.38
N ILE A 35 8.84 8.87 -17.15
CA ILE A 35 9.15 7.49 -16.74
C ILE A 35 10.17 6.95 -17.73
N THR A 36 11.44 6.85 -17.31
CA THR A 36 12.52 6.36 -18.15
C THR A 36 12.79 4.89 -17.83
N PRO A 37 12.74 3.97 -18.81
CA PRO A 37 13.13 2.59 -18.60
C PRO A 37 14.55 2.49 -18.03
N LEU A 38 14.77 1.55 -17.14
CA LEU A 38 16.10 1.20 -16.64
C LEU A 38 16.91 0.51 -17.76
N SER A 39 18.22 0.53 -17.64
CA SER A 39 19.06 -0.13 -18.67
C SER A 39 18.81 -1.63 -18.71
N GLU A 40 18.84 -2.21 -19.92
CA GLU A 40 18.73 -3.66 -20.09
C GLU A 40 19.81 -4.41 -19.32
N ASP A 41 21.05 -3.85 -19.29
CA ASP A 41 22.16 -4.43 -18.54
C ASP A 41 21.84 -4.53 -17.04
N PHE A 42 21.24 -3.50 -16.44
CA PHE A 42 20.81 -3.56 -15.04
C PHE A 42 19.75 -4.65 -14.79
N ILE A 43 18.75 -4.75 -15.68
CA ILE A 43 17.68 -5.76 -15.56
C ILE A 43 18.24 -7.18 -15.71
N GLN A 44 19.12 -7.40 -16.70
CA GLN A 44 19.73 -8.72 -16.96
C GLN A 44 20.65 -9.16 -15.82
N ASN A 45 21.37 -8.21 -15.20
CA ASN A 45 22.33 -8.47 -14.14
C ASN A 45 21.78 -8.21 -12.72
N ILE A 46 20.47 -8.08 -12.55
CA ILE A 46 19.84 -7.68 -11.27
C ILE A 46 20.20 -8.59 -10.09
N ALA A 47 20.53 -9.86 -10.36
CA ALA A 47 20.98 -10.84 -9.35
C ALA A 47 22.27 -10.42 -8.62
N ASN A 48 23.09 -9.57 -9.25
CA ASN A 48 24.37 -9.12 -8.70
C ASN A 48 24.24 -7.94 -7.71
N PHE A 49 23.04 -7.34 -7.64
CA PHE A 49 22.78 -6.18 -6.79
C PHE A 49 22.10 -6.59 -5.47
N THR A 50 22.41 -5.88 -4.39
CA THR A 50 21.68 -5.97 -3.13
C THR A 50 20.26 -5.39 -3.28
N ASN A 51 19.37 -5.74 -2.38
CA ASN A 51 17.99 -5.20 -2.41
C ASN A 51 17.98 -3.67 -2.27
N GLN A 52 18.91 -3.10 -1.51
CA GLN A 52 19.07 -1.66 -1.35
C GLN A 52 19.60 -0.98 -2.61
N GLU A 53 20.56 -1.58 -3.31
CA GLU A 53 21.05 -1.07 -4.60
C GLU A 53 19.96 -1.10 -5.67
N ILE A 54 19.18 -2.17 -5.72
CA ILE A 54 18.02 -2.28 -6.61
C ILE A 54 17.02 -1.15 -6.29
N ALA A 55 16.66 -0.97 -5.02
CA ALA A 55 15.72 0.06 -4.61
C ALA A 55 16.22 1.47 -4.95
N TYR A 56 17.53 1.73 -4.81
CA TYR A 56 18.14 3.00 -5.20
C TYR A 56 18.02 3.24 -6.72
N GLU A 57 18.43 2.28 -7.55
CA GLU A 57 18.35 2.40 -9.00
C GLU A 57 16.92 2.65 -9.49
N VAL A 58 15.95 1.96 -8.89
CA VAL A 58 14.53 2.07 -9.25
C VAL A 58 13.96 3.45 -8.90
N ILE A 59 14.31 4.00 -7.71
CA ILE A 59 13.63 5.20 -7.19
C ILE A 59 14.31 6.52 -7.56
N LYS A 60 15.63 6.52 -7.80
CA LYS A 60 16.42 7.75 -7.95
C LYS A 60 15.90 8.71 -9.01
N GLN A 61 15.40 8.20 -10.14
CA GLN A 61 14.86 9.04 -11.21
C GLN A 61 13.62 9.83 -10.78
N PHE A 62 12.83 9.29 -9.85
CA PHE A 62 11.61 9.92 -9.35
C PHE A 62 11.87 10.98 -8.29
N ILE A 63 13.06 10.92 -7.66
CA ILE A 63 13.50 11.89 -6.64
C ILE A 63 14.23 13.07 -7.31
N GLY A 64 15.02 12.79 -8.36
CA GLY A 64 15.94 13.78 -8.96
C GLY A 64 17.01 14.22 -7.96
N ASP A 65 17.39 15.48 -8.01
CA ASP A 65 18.47 16.07 -7.18
C ASP A 65 17.96 16.62 -5.82
N GLU A 66 16.67 16.40 -5.48
CA GLU A 66 16.07 16.98 -4.28
C GLU A 66 16.51 16.32 -2.96
N ILE A 67 17.00 15.07 -3.06
CA ILE A 67 17.67 14.37 -1.94
C ILE A 67 19.03 13.92 -2.44
N PRO A 68 20.15 14.36 -1.81
CA PRO A 68 21.49 13.93 -2.19
C PRO A 68 21.63 12.42 -2.14
N THR A 69 22.47 11.87 -3.02
CA THR A 69 22.68 10.43 -3.20
C THR A 69 22.90 9.67 -1.89
N GLU A 70 23.79 10.12 -1.04
CA GLU A 70 24.12 9.42 0.22
C GLU A 70 22.95 9.46 1.20
N GLN A 71 22.20 10.55 1.24
CA GLN A 71 20.97 10.64 2.04
C GLN A 71 19.87 9.73 1.51
N LEU A 72 19.71 9.66 0.19
CA LEU A 72 18.72 8.75 -0.41
C LEU A 72 19.09 7.29 -0.14
N LYS A 73 20.35 6.92 -0.23
CA LYS A 73 20.83 5.57 0.14
C LYS A 73 20.55 5.25 1.62
N HIS A 74 20.73 6.24 2.50
CA HIS A 74 20.40 6.07 3.93
C HIS A 74 18.90 5.83 4.13
N ILE A 75 18.03 6.62 3.49
CA ILE A 75 16.58 6.43 3.52
C ILE A 75 16.21 5.03 3.02
N ILE A 76 16.81 4.59 1.92
CA ILE A 76 16.54 3.27 1.34
C ILE A 76 16.98 2.14 2.28
N LYS A 77 18.15 2.27 2.92
CA LYS A 77 18.64 1.28 3.87
C LYS A 77 17.65 1.04 5.02
N GLU A 78 17.02 2.09 5.52
CA GLU A 78 15.98 1.96 6.54
C GLU A 78 14.67 1.40 5.96
N THR A 79 14.31 1.80 4.74
CA THR A 79 13.10 1.38 4.05
C THR A 79 13.10 -0.10 3.69
N VAL A 80 14.24 -0.60 3.19
CA VAL A 80 14.44 -2.00 2.77
C VAL A 80 15.37 -2.69 3.79
N SER A 81 14.90 -2.75 5.04
CA SER A 81 15.64 -3.31 6.19
C SER A 81 15.23 -4.74 6.55
N PHE A 82 14.30 -5.32 5.79
CA PHE A 82 13.80 -6.69 5.95
C PHE A 82 13.58 -7.33 4.57
N ASP A 83 13.47 -8.65 4.55
CA ASP A 83 13.37 -9.43 3.33
C ASP A 83 11.93 -9.56 2.81
N PHE A 84 11.81 -9.93 1.53
CA PHE A 84 10.57 -10.24 0.83
C PHE A 84 10.67 -11.64 0.22
N PRO A 85 10.58 -12.70 1.04
CA PRO A 85 10.82 -14.07 0.59
C PRO A 85 9.73 -14.56 -0.35
N LEU A 86 10.14 -15.42 -1.29
CA LEU A 86 9.28 -16.21 -2.14
C LEU A 86 9.11 -17.61 -1.56
N VAL A 87 7.88 -17.96 -1.23
CA VAL A 87 7.51 -19.28 -0.71
C VAL A 87 6.80 -20.06 -1.82
N ASN A 88 7.38 -21.17 -2.28
CA ASN A 88 6.74 -22.02 -3.29
C ASN A 88 5.49 -22.70 -2.70
N ILE A 89 4.38 -22.56 -3.40
CA ILE A 89 3.10 -23.20 -3.05
C ILE A 89 2.94 -24.50 -3.83
N ASP A 90 3.28 -24.46 -5.12
CA ASP A 90 3.34 -25.62 -5.99
C ASP A 90 4.46 -25.45 -7.05
N HIS A 91 4.48 -26.31 -8.08
CA HIS A 91 5.56 -26.33 -9.10
C HIS A 91 5.61 -25.07 -9.97
N ASN A 92 4.53 -24.32 -10.10
CA ASN A 92 4.45 -23.12 -10.93
C ASN A 92 3.85 -21.89 -10.23
N THR A 93 3.68 -21.94 -8.90
CA THR A 93 3.10 -20.86 -8.12
C THR A 93 3.89 -20.60 -6.84
N ALA A 94 4.15 -19.33 -6.53
CA ALA A 94 4.75 -18.90 -5.28
C ALA A 94 3.96 -17.75 -4.64
N SER A 95 4.03 -17.68 -3.31
CA SER A 95 3.67 -16.51 -2.53
C SER A 95 4.86 -15.56 -2.41
N LEU A 96 4.67 -14.27 -2.63
CA LEU A 96 5.63 -13.23 -2.28
C LEU A 96 5.20 -12.61 -0.95
N GLU A 97 5.93 -12.95 0.11
CA GLU A 97 5.62 -12.47 1.45
C GLU A 97 6.15 -11.04 1.67
N LEU A 98 5.25 -10.09 1.87
CA LEU A 98 5.57 -8.67 2.04
C LEU A 98 5.37 -8.18 3.49
N PHE A 99 5.23 -9.09 4.43
CA PHE A 99 4.82 -8.83 5.81
C PHE A 99 5.94 -9.02 6.86
N HIS A 100 7.20 -9.05 6.46
CA HIS A 100 8.32 -9.24 7.40
C HIS A 100 8.79 -7.94 8.06
N GLY A 101 8.16 -6.83 7.75
CA GLY A 101 8.41 -5.54 8.39
C GLY A 101 7.83 -5.41 9.80
N PRO A 102 8.05 -4.28 10.47
CA PRO A 102 7.72 -4.08 11.89
C PRO A 102 6.22 -4.18 12.20
N THR A 103 5.33 -3.83 11.25
CA THR A 103 3.88 -3.94 11.48
C THR A 103 3.26 -5.16 10.80
N MET A 104 4.09 -5.98 10.15
CA MET A 104 3.68 -7.18 9.46
C MET A 104 2.65 -6.93 8.35
N ALA A 105 2.87 -5.85 7.58
CA ALA A 105 2.11 -5.51 6.39
C ALA A 105 3.04 -4.91 5.32
N PHE A 106 2.72 -5.14 4.03
CA PHE A 106 3.47 -4.58 2.91
C PHE A 106 3.61 -3.06 2.96
N LYS A 107 2.71 -2.40 3.68
CA LYS A 107 2.65 -0.94 3.80
C LYS A 107 3.82 -0.34 4.58
N ASP A 108 4.60 -1.14 5.29
CA ASP A 108 5.77 -0.69 6.07
C ASP A 108 6.80 0.01 5.19
N VAL A 109 7.10 -0.54 4.00
CA VAL A 109 8.06 0.06 3.05
C VAL A 109 7.64 1.48 2.66
N GLY A 110 6.40 1.66 2.19
CA GLY A 110 5.92 2.98 1.79
C GLY A 110 5.80 3.96 2.95
N ALA A 111 5.44 3.49 4.15
CA ALA A 111 5.35 4.34 5.33
C ALA A 111 6.72 4.83 5.79
N THR A 112 7.69 3.94 5.90
CA THR A 112 9.06 4.27 6.29
C THR A 112 9.71 5.21 5.28
N PHE A 113 9.60 4.92 3.97
CA PHE A 113 10.15 5.80 2.94
C PHE A 113 9.59 7.22 3.02
N MET A 114 8.27 7.36 3.11
CA MET A 114 7.63 8.67 3.23
C MET A 114 8.06 9.39 4.51
N ALA A 115 8.13 8.68 5.64
CA ALA A 115 8.53 9.26 6.93
C ALA A 115 9.94 9.85 6.85
N ARG A 116 10.89 9.11 6.27
CA ARG A 116 12.28 9.57 6.10
C ARG A 116 12.41 10.69 5.08
N CYS A 117 11.61 10.69 4.02
CA CYS A 117 11.55 11.82 3.08
C CYS A 117 11.02 13.09 3.77
N LEU A 118 9.93 12.99 4.54
CA LEU A 118 9.38 14.13 5.27
C LEU A 118 10.33 14.63 6.35
N GLU A 119 10.99 13.76 7.09
CA GLU A 119 12.04 14.12 8.07
C GLU A 119 13.15 14.93 7.38
N TYR A 120 13.65 14.44 6.25
CA TYR A 120 14.66 15.14 5.48
C TYR A 120 14.21 16.51 4.99
N PHE A 121 13.01 16.60 4.41
CA PHE A 121 12.48 17.86 3.87
C PHE A 121 12.11 18.88 4.95
N ASN A 122 11.77 18.41 6.15
CA ASN A 122 11.36 19.28 7.26
C ASN A 122 12.50 19.63 8.23
N ARG A 123 13.72 19.08 8.05
CA ARG A 123 14.84 19.23 9.00
C ARG A 123 15.25 20.67 9.32
N GLU A 124 15.02 21.60 8.40
CA GLU A 124 15.35 23.03 8.55
C GLU A 124 14.10 23.90 8.80
N SER A 125 12.92 23.29 8.78
CA SER A 125 11.66 24.00 9.03
C SER A 125 11.43 24.18 10.53
N LYS A 126 10.91 25.36 10.89
CA LYS A 126 10.40 25.62 12.24
C LYS A 126 8.92 25.22 12.37
N GLU A 127 8.27 24.95 11.25
CA GLU A 127 6.85 24.57 11.21
C GLU A 127 6.73 23.06 11.22
N GLU A 128 5.86 22.55 12.09
CA GLU A 128 5.54 21.14 12.13
C GLU A 128 4.57 20.77 11.00
N VAL A 129 4.72 19.54 10.50
CA VAL A 129 3.80 18.95 9.52
C VAL A 129 2.88 17.96 10.25
N THR A 130 1.59 18.09 10.06
CA THR A 130 0.61 17.12 10.56
C THR A 130 0.25 16.15 9.44
N VAL A 131 0.63 14.89 9.62
CA VAL A 131 0.22 13.77 8.76
C VAL A 131 -1.17 13.33 9.18
N LEU A 132 -2.16 13.51 8.31
CA LEU A 132 -3.54 13.11 8.55
C LEU A 132 -3.86 11.88 7.70
N VAL A 133 -4.34 10.81 8.32
CA VAL A 133 -4.58 9.54 7.63
C VAL A 133 -5.88 8.88 8.11
N ALA A 134 -6.72 8.44 7.16
CA ALA A 134 -7.81 7.51 7.42
C ALA A 134 -7.33 6.08 7.17
N THR A 135 -7.73 5.15 8.02
CA THR A 135 -7.31 3.75 7.91
C THR A 135 -8.43 2.75 8.21
N SER A 136 -8.41 1.63 7.52
CA SER A 136 -9.16 0.41 7.83
C SER A 136 -8.32 -0.63 8.59
N GLY A 137 -7.13 -0.24 9.12
CA GLY A 137 -6.24 -1.09 9.90
C GLY A 137 -4.76 -0.96 9.52
N ASP A 138 -4.26 -1.72 8.54
CA ASP A 138 -2.84 -1.84 8.21
C ASP A 138 -2.15 -0.53 7.85
N THR A 139 -2.83 0.36 7.14
CA THR A 139 -2.25 1.68 6.79
C THR A 139 -1.94 2.49 8.04
N GLY A 140 -2.87 2.50 9.01
CA GLY A 140 -2.68 3.20 10.28
C GLY A 140 -1.50 2.65 11.08
N GLY A 141 -1.41 1.33 11.23
CA GLY A 141 -0.30 0.68 11.92
C GLY A 141 1.06 0.97 11.26
N ALA A 142 1.15 0.84 9.93
CA ALA A 142 2.38 1.13 9.20
C ALA A 142 2.79 2.61 9.30
N VAL A 143 1.84 3.54 9.20
CA VAL A 143 2.10 4.98 9.36
C VAL A 143 2.51 5.28 10.80
N ALA A 144 1.79 4.78 11.79
CA ALA A 144 2.12 4.98 13.19
C ALA A 144 3.55 4.53 13.51
N ASN A 145 3.93 3.34 13.05
CA ASN A 145 5.27 2.81 13.26
C ASN A 145 6.34 3.59 12.47
N GLY A 146 6.12 3.81 11.17
CA GLY A 146 7.11 4.47 10.31
C GLY A 146 7.41 5.92 10.69
N PHE A 147 6.43 6.62 11.29
CA PHE A 147 6.55 8.01 11.72
C PHE A 147 6.83 8.19 13.21
N LEU A 148 6.90 7.11 14.00
CA LEU A 148 7.14 7.19 15.44
C LEU A 148 8.45 7.92 15.73
N GLY A 149 8.37 9.00 16.51
CA GLY A 149 9.53 9.79 16.90
C GLY A 149 10.17 10.65 15.81
N VAL A 150 9.56 10.76 14.63
CA VAL A 150 10.03 11.63 13.54
C VAL A 150 9.88 13.09 13.96
N LYS A 151 10.99 13.82 14.01
CA LYS A 151 11.03 15.22 14.47
C LYS A 151 10.28 16.15 13.53
N GLY A 152 9.50 17.06 14.09
CA GLY A 152 8.73 18.07 13.35
C GLY A 152 7.56 17.49 12.56
N VAL A 153 7.15 16.25 12.87
CA VAL A 153 6.01 15.58 12.24
C VAL A 153 5.07 15.03 13.32
N ASN A 154 3.83 15.47 13.31
CA ASN A 154 2.75 14.93 14.11
C ASN A 154 1.87 14.02 13.23
N VAL A 155 1.36 12.94 13.78
CA VAL A 155 0.51 11.99 13.05
C VAL A 155 -0.85 11.87 13.72
N VAL A 156 -1.90 12.08 12.95
CA VAL A 156 -3.30 11.94 13.39
C VAL A 156 -3.96 10.86 12.54
N ILE A 157 -4.35 9.76 13.18
CA ILE A 157 -4.90 8.57 12.53
C ILE A 157 -6.37 8.45 12.87
N LEU A 158 -7.24 8.50 11.88
CA LEU A 158 -8.67 8.24 12.02
C LEU A 158 -8.95 6.78 11.66
N TYR A 159 -9.64 6.05 12.54
CA TYR A 159 -10.06 4.69 12.28
C TYR A 159 -11.47 4.41 12.79
N PRO A 160 -12.26 3.54 12.10
CA PRO A 160 -13.65 3.28 12.49
C PRO A 160 -13.71 2.37 13.73
N SER A 161 -14.51 2.76 14.71
CA SER A 161 -14.70 2.04 15.98
C SER A 161 -15.22 0.63 15.74
N GLY A 162 -14.53 -0.39 16.29
CA GLY A 162 -14.93 -1.80 16.19
C GLY A 162 -14.92 -2.40 14.77
N LYS A 163 -14.27 -1.74 13.79
CA LYS A 163 -14.20 -2.20 12.39
C LYS A 163 -12.79 -2.57 11.94
N VAL A 164 -11.82 -2.54 12.82
CA VAL A 164 -10.45 -3.01 12.61
C VAL A 164 -10.18 -4.19 13.55
N SER A 165 -9.30 -5.12 13.18
CA SER A 165 -8.97 -6.25 14.06
C SER A 165 -8.24 -5.78 15.33
N ASP A 166 -8.33 -6.56 16.42
CA ASP A 166 -7.67 -6.22 17.69
C ASP A 166 -6.18 -5.96 17.53
N VAL A 167 -5.50 -6.75 16.71
CA VAL A 167 -4.07 -6.58 16.42
C VAL A 167 -3.81 -5.27 15.69
N GLN A 168 -4.60 -4.97 14.66
CA GLN A 168 -4.48 -3.72 13.91
C GLN A 168 -4.75 -2.51 14.82
N GLU A 169 -5.77 -2.56 15.66
CA GLU A 169 -6.09 -1.48 16.59
C GLU A 169 -4.94 -1.24 17.57
N LYS A 170 -4.36 -2.29 18.15
CA LYS A 170 -3.21 -2.18 19.05
C LYS A 170 -1.99 -1.56 18.37
N GLN A 171 -1.72 -1.91 17.11
CA GLN A 171 -0.57 -1.38 16.38
C GLN A 171 -0.63 0.14 16.14
N LEU A 172 -1.82 0.74 16.14
CA LEU A 172 -1.99 2.19 15.90
C LEU A 172 -2.32 2.99 17.17
N THR A 173 -2.75 2.35 18.26
CA THR A 173 -3.25 3.04 19.46
C THR A 173 -2.32 2.95 20.67
N THR A 174 -1.21 2.19 20.59
CA THR A 174 -0.36 1.93 21.76
C THR A 174 0.98 2.65 21.77
N LEU A 175 1.29 3.43 20.74
CA LEU A 175 2.61 4.01 20.53
C LEU A 175 2.82 5.35 21.25
N GLY A 176 1.82 6.24 21.27
CA GLY A 176 1.95 7.58 21.87
C GLY A 176 2.97 8.46 21.16
N GLN A 177 3.68 9.31 21.89
CA GLN A 177 4.63 10.31 21.38
C GLN A 177 3.94 11.27 20.39
N ASN A 178 4.46 11.36 19.16
CA ASN A 178 3.90 12.17 18.08
C ASN A 178 2.74 11.48 17.31
N ILE A 179 2.22 10.36 17.82
CA ILE A 179 1.13 9.60 17.18
C ILE A 179 -0.16 9.77 18.00
N THR A 180 -1.22 10.27 17.39
CA THR A 180 -2.55 10.38 17.98
C THR A 180 -3.55 9.55 17.20
N ALA A 181 -4.27 8.68 17.88
CA ALA A 181 -5.33 7.87 17.29
C ALA A 181 -6.72 8.44 17.64
N LEU A 182 -7.53 8.72 16.61
CA LEU A 182 -8.90 9.17 16.71
C LEU A 182 -9.84 8.02 16.32
N GLU A 183 -10.63 7.56 17.28
CA GLU A 183 -11.61 6.49 17.09
C GLU A 183 -12.94 7.12 16.65
N VAL A 184 -13.33 6.87 15.41
CA VAL A 184 -14.52 7.46 14.79
C VAL A 184 -15.73 6.54 14.99
N ASP A 185 -16.80 7.08 15.51
CA ASP A 185 -18.10 6.40 15.57
C ASP A 185 -18.73 6.41 14.17
N GLY A 186 -18.36 5.43 13.35
CA GLY A 186 -18.75 5.37 11.94
C GLY A 186 -18.07 4.21 11.18
N VAL A 187 -17.95 4.39 9.87
CA VAL A 187 -17.29 3.46 8.96
C VAL A 187 -16.03 4.09 8.35
N PHE A 188 -15.26 3.31 7.58
CA PHE A 188 -14.02 3.80 6.97
C PHE A 188 -14.26 4.99 6.02
N ASP A 189 -15.36 4.98 5.28
CA ASP A 189 -15.72 6.06 4.36
C ASP A 189 -15.95 7.38 5.11
N ASP A 190 -16.51 7.34 6.33
CA ASP A 190 -16.67 8.53 7.19
C ASP A 190 -15.30 9.08 7.61
N CYS A 191 -14.35 8.19 7.98
CA CYS A 191 -13.00 8.62 8.28
C CYS A 191 -12.33 9.30 7.09
N GLN A 192 -12.51 8.76 5.88
CA GLN A 192 -11.97 9.35 4.66
C GLN A 192 -12.60 10.71 4.34
N GLU A 193 -13.90 10.84 4.52
CA GLU A 193 -14.60 12.10 4.25
C GLU A 193 -14.16 13.19 5.21
N MET A 194 -14.06 12.89 6.51
CA MET A 194 -13.51 13.83 7.51
C MET A 194 -12.10 14.29 7.15
N VAL A 195 -11.24 13.38 6.70
CA VAL A 195 -9.87 13.73 6.25
C VAL A 195 -9.90 14.65 5.03
N LYS A 196 -10.72 14.35 4.03
CA LYS A 196 -10.87 15.21 2.83
C LYS A 196 -11.40 16.60 3.20
N GLU A 197 -12.38 16.68 4.09
CA GLU A 197 -12.94 17.94 4.57
C GLU A 197 -11.88 18.77 5.28
N ALA A 198 -11.04 18.15 6.13
CA ALA A 198 -9.95 18.84 6.83
C ALA A 198 -8.92 19.44 5.87
N PHE A 199 -8.62 18.79 4.74
CA PHE A 199 -7.72 19.34 3.71
C PHE A 199 -8.29 20.56 2.98
N LEU A 200 -9.61 20.76 3.06
CA LEU A 200 -10.30 21.86 2.38
C LEU A 200 -10.66 23.00 3.35
N ASP A 201 -10.58 22.77 4.64
CA ASP A 201 -10.99 23.73 5.65
C ASP A 201 -9.92 24.81 5.84
N VAL A 202 -10.23 26.03 5.39
CA VAL A 202 -9.34 27.18 5.47
C VAL A 202 -9.08 27.69 6.88
N ASP A 203 -9.88 27.27 7.86
CA ASP A 203 -9.70 27.64 9.27
C ASP A 203 -8.57 26.82 9.91
N ILE A 204 -8.26 25.63 9.38
CA ILE A 204 -7.17 24.79 9.86
C ILE A 204 -5.84 25.37 9.35
N LYS A 205 -5.05 25.95 10.27
CA LYS A 205 -3.76 26.57 9.95
C LYS A 205 -2.58 25.61 9.98
N ARG A 206 -2.76 24.38 10.46
CA ARG A 206 -1.72 23.35 10.44
C ARG A 206 -1.34 22.99 9.00
N LYS A 207 -0.07 22.76 8.78
CA LYS A 207 0.42 22.23 7.50
C LYS A 207 0.07 20.75 7.41
N LEU A 208 -0.99 20.43 6.69
CA LEU A 208 -1.47 19.05 6.55
C LEU A 208 -0.81 18.35 5.36
N THR A 209 -0.51 17.06 5.53
CA THR A 209 -0.20 16.12 4.45
C THR A 209 -0.90 14.79 4.66
N SER A 210 -1.12 14.03 3.59
CA SER A 210 -1.74 12.71 3.67
C SER A 210 -0.69 11.60 3.57
N ALA A 211 -0.75 10.62 4.46
CA ALA A 211 0.04 9.40 4.37
C ALA A 211 -0.76 8.22 3.78
N ASN A 212 -1.86 8.44 3.10
CA ASN A 212 -2.54 7.42 2.32
C ASN A 212 -1.77 7.09 1.02
N SER A 213 -2.13 6.03 0.32
CA SER A 213 -1.46 5.57 -0.91
C SER A 213 -1.54 6.54 -2.10
N ILE A 214 -2.33 7.61 -1.96
CA ILE A 214 -2.37 8.71 -2.93
C ILE A 214 -1.08 9.53 -2.95
N ASN A 215 -0.33 9.59 -1.84
CA ASN A 215 0.95 10.27 -1.78
C ASN A 215 2.02 9.50 -2.57
N VAL A 216 2.79 10.21 -3.40
CA VAL A 216 3.82 9.60 -4.26
C VAL A 216 4.90 8.87 -3.46
N ALA A 217 5.29 9.38 -2.30
CA ALA A 217 6.28 8.73 -1.43
C ALA A 217 5.75 7.46 -0.75
N ARG A 218 4.43 7.25 -0.70
CA ARG A 218 3.81 6.01 -0.25
C ARG A 218 3.68 4.98 -1.37
N TRP A 219 3.44 5.46 -2.58
CA TRP A 219 3.16 4.62 -3.73
C TRP A 219 4.42 4.13 -4.44
N LEU A 220 5.34 5.04 -4.82
CA LEU A 220 6.51 4.70 -5.64
C LEU A 220 7.41 3.60 -5.05
N PRO A 221 7.75 3.57 -3.75
CA PRO A 221 8.64 2.53 -3.21
C PRO A 221 8.04 1.12 -3.26
N GLN A 222 6.75 0.97 -3.49
CA GLN A 222 6.14 -0.35 -3.68
C GLN A 222 6.59 -1.06 -4.97
N MET A 223 7.23 -0.35 -5.90
CA MET A 223 7.92 -0.97 -7.04
C MET A 223 9.02 -1.94 -6.60
N PHE A 224 9.66 -1.69 -5.46
CA PHE A 224 10.79 -2.49 -4.96
C PHE A 224 10.44 -3.98 -4.85
N TYR A 225 9.23 -4.31 -4.42
CA TYR A 225 8.77 -5.69 -4.25
C TYR A 225 8.92 -6.51 -5.54
N PHE A 226 8.53 -5.91 -6.67
CA PHE A 226 8.52 -6.58 -7.96
C PHE A 226 9.94 -6.78 -8.51
N PHE A 227 10.82 -5.79 -8.34
CA PHE A 227 12.22 -5.90 -8.74
C PHE A 227 12.97 -6.92 -7.88
N ILE A 228 12.77 -6.89 -6.55
CA ILE A 228 13.40 -7.84 -5.63
C ILE A 228 12.88 -9.26 -5.87
N ALA A 229 11.58 -9.43 -6.13
CA ALA A 229 11.03 -10.72 -6.51
C ALA A 229 11.61 -11.21 -7.84
N TYR A 230 11.73 -10.35 -8.85
CA TYR A 230 12.31 -10.69 -10.13
C TYR A 230 13.75 -11.16 -10.02
N LYS A 231 14.57 -10.55 -9.16
CA LYS A 231 15.94 -10.99 -8.85
C LYS A 231 16.04 -12.49 -8.56
N GLU A 232 15.07 -13.03 -7.83
CA GLU A 232 15.00 -14.46 -7.50
C GLU A 232 14.32 -15.29 -8.60
N LEU A 233 13.37 -14.71 -9.31
CA LEU A 233 12.50 -15.41 -10.28
C LEU A 233 13.14 -15.53 -11.67
N GLN A 234 14.09 -14.68 -12.04
CA GLN A 234 14.70 -14.74 -13.37
C GLN A 234 15.32 -16.12 -13.68
N LYS A 235 15.80 -16.84 -12.64
CA LYS A 235 16.34 -18.20 -12.76
C LYS A 235 15.31 -19.22 -13.25
N LYS A 236 14.03 -18.93 -13.12
CA LYS A 236 12.93 -19.82 -13.53
C LYS A 236 12.80 -19.89 -15.06
N ASN A 237 13.30 -18.88 -15.78
CA ASN A 237 13.23 -18.76 -17.23
C ASN A 237 11.79 -18.99 -17.76
N LYS A 238 10.81 -18.36 -17.10
CA LYS A 238 9.38 -18.43 -17.42
C LYS A 238 8.78 -17.04 -17.47
N ASP A 239 7.69 -16.91 -18.20
CA ASP A 239 6.86 -15.70 -18.21
C ASP A 239 6.23 -15.47 -16.82
N LEU A 240 6.45 -14.32 -16.23
CA LEU A 240 5.95 -14.02 -14.89
C LEU A 240 4.56 -13.40 -14.93
N VAL A 241 3.66 -13.94 -14.12
CA VAL A 241 2.30 -13.45 -13.90
C VAL A 241 2.13 -13.11 -12.43
N PHE A 242 1.84 -11.84 -12.13
CA PHE A 242 1.63 -11.40 -10.76
C PHE A 242 0.15 -11.20 -10.46
N SER A 243 -0.35 -11.88 -9.43
CA SER A 243 -1.69 -11.64 -8.89
C SER A 243 -1.59 -10.83 -7.60
N VAL A 244 -2.22 -9.68 -7.59
CA VAL A 244 -2.08 -8.68 -6.53
C VAL A 244 -3.44 -8.45 -5.87
N PRO A 245 -3.58 -8.76 -4.57
CA PRO A 245 -4.79 -8.41 -3.82
C PRO A 245 -4.92 -6.88 -3.81
N SER A 246 -6.01 -6.39 -4.42
CA SER A 246 -6.15 -4.99 -4.79
C SER A 246 -7.42 -4.36 -4.20
N GLY A 247 -7.24 -3.43 -3.25
CA GLY A 247 -8.32 -2.57 -2.75
C GLY A 247 -8.19 -1.17 -3.35
N ASN A 248 -7.22 -0.38 -2.91
CA ASN A 248 -6.97 0.98 -3.44
C ASN A 248 -6.03 1.00 -4.66
N PHE A 249 -5.61 -0.13 -5.17
CA PHE A 249 -4.81 -0.33 -6.40
C PHE A 249 -3.42 0.31 -6.40
N GLY A 250 -2.91 0.77 -5.26
CA GLY A 250 -1.56 1.36 -5.17
C GLY A 250 -0.45 0.34 -5.44
N ASN A 251 -0.54 -0.84 -4.85
CA ASN A 251 0.43 -1.93 -4.97
C ASN A 251 0.55 -2.46 -6.40
N ILE A 252 -0.56 -2.76 -7.05
CA ILE A 252 -0.54 -3.24 -8.43
C ILE A 252 -0.13 -2.13 -9.42
N CYS A 253 -0.52 -0.88 -9.16
CA CYS A 253 -0.06 0.28 -9.94
C CYS A 253 1.47 0.41 -9.88
N ALA A 254 2.08 0.17 -8.72
CA ALA A 254 3.54 0.14 -8.59
C ALA A 254 4.17 -1.03 -9.37
N GLY A 255 3.52 -2.18 -9.43
CA GLY A 255 3.94 -3.29 -10.28
C GLY A 255 3.91 -2.96 -11.77
N ILE A 256 2.83 -2.32 -12.24
CA ILE A 256 2.72 -1.86 -13.62
C ILE A 256 3.78 -0.77 -13.92
N MET A 257 4.05 0.11 -12.96
CA MET A 257 5.14 1.08 -13.09
C MET A 257 6.50 0.37 -13.24
N ALA A 258 6.75 -0.68 -12.45
CA ALA A 258 7.97 -1.50 -12.59
C ALA A 258 8.07 -2.15 -13.99
N GLN A 259 6.95 -2.62 -14.55
CA GLN A 259 6.91 -3.11 -15.94
C GLN A 259 7.24 -1.99 -16.95
N LYS A 260 6.75 -0.76 -16.75
CA LYS A 260 7.11 0.41 -17.58
C LYS A 260 8.58 0.79 -17.45
N LEU A 261 9.21 0.49 -16.32
CA LEU A 261 10.64 0.65 -16.12
C LEU A 261 11.50 -0.46 -16.78
N GLY A 262 10.88 -1.41 -17.46
CA GLY A 262 11.57 -2.47 -18.19
C GLY A 262 11.57 -3.84 -17.50
N LEU A 263 10.91 -3.98 -16.34
CA LEU A 263 10.83 -5.28 -15.67
C LEU A 263 9.99 -6.26 -16.52
N PRO A 264 10.50 -7.45 -16.91
CA PRO A 264 9.82 -8.34 -17.84
C PRO A 264 8.73 -9.17 -17.15
N ILE A 265 7.64 -8.49 -16.80
CA ILE A 265 6.43 -9.11 -16.27
C ILE A 265 5.42 -9.20 -17.40
N LYS A 266 4.92 -10.39 -17.67
CA LYS A 266 3.98 -10.64 -18.76
C LYS A 266 2.59 -10.09 -18.46
N HIS A 267 2.08 -10.36 -17.27
CA HIS A 267 0.69 -10.03 -16.93
C HIS A 267 0.50 -9.72 -15.46
N PHE A 268 -0.41 -8.80 -15.20
CA PHE A 268 -0.89 -8.46 -13.85
C PHE A 268 -2.35 -8.83 -13.67
N ILE A 269 -2.67 -9.39 -12.54
CA ILE A 269 -4.04 -9.73 -12.13
C ILE A 269 -4.38 -8.91 -10.88
N ALA A 270 -5.34 -8.01 -11.00
CA ALA A 270 -5.94 -7.37 -9.85
C ALA A 270 -7.02 -8.28 -9.27
N SER A 271 -6.74 -8.88 -8.13
CA SER A 271 -7.68 -9.75 -7.43
C SER A 271 -8.38 -8.97 -6.34
N THR A 272 -9.71 -8.85 -6.41
CA THR A 272 -10.52 -8.07 -5.46
C THR A 272 -11.47 -8.98 -4.68
N ASN A 273 -11.96 -8.49 -3.55
CA ASN A 273 -13.15 -9.05 -2.92
C ASN A 273 -14.41 -8.61 -3.69
N VAL A 274 -15.58 -8.70 -3.08
CA VAL A 274 -16.86 -8.32 -3.71
C VAL A 274 -17.00 -6.81 -4.03
N ASN A 275 -15.98 -6.01 -3.71
CA ASN A 275 -15.86 -4.61 -4.12
C ASN A 275 -15.29 -4.54 -5.54
N ASP A 276 -16.12 -4.75 -6.53
CA ASP A 276 -15.82 -5.15 -7.90
C ASP A 276 -15.79 -4.01 -8.93
N THR A 277 -15.55 -2.78 -8.49
CA THR A 277 -15.56 -1.59 -9.39
C THR A 277 -14.63 -1.76 -10.59
N VAL A 278 -13.40 -2.24 -10.38
CA VAL A 278 -12.42 -2.42 -11.47
C VAL A 278 -12.68 -3.67 -12.31
N PRO A 279 -13.02 -4.85 -11.75
CA PRO A 279 -13.52 -5.97 -12.56
C PRO A 279 -14.64 -5.57 -13.51
N ASN A 280 -15.64 -4.82 -13.04
CA ASN A 280 -16.74 -4.34 -13.88
C ASN A 280 -16.27 -3.35 -14.95
N TYR A 281 -15.38 -2.40 -14.60
CA TYR A 281 -14.78 -1.49 -15.58
C TYR A 281 -14.07 -2.24 -16.70
N LEU A 282 -13.28 -3.25 -16.38
CA LEU A 282 -12.61 -4.05 -17.41
C LEU A 282 -13.61 -4.81 -18.30
N MET A 283 -14.78 -5.15 -17.80
CA MET A 283 -15.80 -5.87 -18.55
C MET A 283 -16.58 -4.95 -19.49
N ASN A 284 -17.05 -3.80 -18.98
CA ASN A 284 -18.01 -2.94 -19.69
C ASN A 284 -17.46 -1.56 -20.13
N GLY A 285 -16.25 -1.19 -19.70
CA GLY A 285 -15.62 0.10 -20.02
C GLY A 285 -16.12 1.30 -19.20
N VAL A 286 -17.04 1.09 -18.25
CA VAL A 286 -17.63 2.17 -17.45
C VAL A 286 -17.10 2.10 -16.02
N PHE A 287 -16.44 3.17 -15.56
CA PHE A 287 -15.93 3.26 -14.19
C PHE A 287 -17.01 3.85 -13.27
N GLU A 288 -17.67 2.98 -12.50
CA GLU A 288 -18.76 3.32 -11.59
C GLU A 288 -18.39 2.98 -10.14
N PRO A 289 -17.86 3.94 -9.37
CA PRO A 289 -17.63 3.75 -7.94
C PRO A 289 -18.93 3.44 -7.18
N LYS A 290 -18.83 2.53 -6.21
CA LYS A 290 -19.95 2.10 -5.36
C LYS A 290 -19.58 2.28 -3.89
N ALA A 291 -20.59 2.28 -3.01
CA ALA A 291 -20.33 2.15 -1.57
C ALA A 291 -19.64 0.82 -1.30
N SER A 292 -18.62 0.84 -0.42
CA SER A 292 -17.88 -0.36 -0.05
C SER A 292 -18.74 -1.33 0.76
N LYS A 293 -18.49 -2.63 0.56
CA LYS A 293 -19.07 -3.72 1.34
C LYS A 293 -18.02 -4.32 2.25
N ALA A 294 -18.37 -4.52 3.51
CA ALA A 294 -17.49 -5.15 4.50
C ALA A 294 -17.29 -6.64 4.18
N THR A 295 -16.04 -7.11 4.26
CA THR A 295 -15.62 -8.50 3.99
C THR A 295 -14.57 -8.97 5.00
N ILE A 296 -14.21 -10.26 4.96
CA ILE A 296 -13.11 -10.81 5.75
C ILE A 296 -11.72 -10.31 5.30
N SER A 297 -11.61 -9.74 4.11
CA SER A 297 -10.41 -9.11 3.55
C SER A 297 -10.51 -7.57 3.62
N ASN A 298 -10.72 -7.05 4.82
CA ASN A 298 -11.15 -5.67 5.09
C ASN A 298 -10.27 -4.56 4.48
N ALA A 299 -8.97 -4.80 4.27
CA ALA A 299 -8.07 -3.83 3.64
C ALA A 299 -8.36 -3.62 2.13
N MET A 300 -9.22 -4.45 1.54
CA MET A 300 -9.70 -4.33 0.17
C MET A 300 -11.17 -3.87 0.09
N ASP A 301 -11.81 -3.47 1.19
CA ASP A 301 -13.16 -2.92 1.22
C ASP A 301 -13.16 -1.48 0.68
N VAL A 302 -12.95 -1.35 -0.62
CA VAL A 302 -12.78 -0.09 -1.33
C VAL A 302 -13.67 -0.06 -2.57
N GLY A 303 -14.72 0.73 -2.53
CA GLY A 303 -15.65 0.90 -3.64
C GLY A 303 -15.20 1.94 -4.68
N ASN A 304 -14.26 2.84 -4.30
CA ASN A 304 -13.70 3.89 -5.17
C ASN A 304 -12.16 3.91 -5.08
N PRO A 305 -11.45 3.07 -5.84
CA PRO A 305 -10.01 2.91 -5.75
C PRO A 305 -9.25 4.12 -6.29
N SER A 306 -8.67 4.93 -5.40
CA SER A 306 -8.03 6.21 -5.70
C SER A 306 -6.81 6.10 -6.63
N ASN A 307 -6.11 4.96 -6.68
CA ASN A 307 -4.94 4.79 -7.55
C ASN A 307 -5.28 4.22 -8.93
N PHE A 308 -6.52 3.84 -9.19
CA PHE A 308 -6.88 3.28 -10.50
C PHE A 308 -6.72 4.32 -11.63
N ILE A 309 -6.90 5.61 -11.34
CA ILE A 309 -6.62 6.69 -12.29
C ILE A 309 -5.14 6.69 -12.74
N ARG A 310 -4.18 6.34 -11.85
CA ARG A 310 -2.76 6.19 -12.23
C ARG A 310 -2.54 5.04 -13.21
N ILE A 311 -3.24 3.92 -13.01
CA ILE A 311 -3.18 2.79 -13.94
C ILE A 311 -3.72 3.21 -15.30
N ARG A 312 -4.87 3.86 -15.35
CA ARG A 312 -5.43 4.38 -16.59
C ARG A 312 -4.48 5.33 -17.31
N GLU A 313 -3.80 6.20 -16.56
CA GLU A 313 -2.80 7.13 -17.10
C GLU A 313 -1.61 6.39 -17.73
N LEU A 314 -1.07 5.35 -17.07
CA LEU A 314 0.02 4.50 -17.61
C LEU A 314 -0.32 3.83 -18.94
N PHE A 315 -1.60 3.71 -19.27
CA PHE A 315 -2.11 3.16 -20.54
C PHE A 315 -2.76 4.23 -21.43
N ASN A 316 -2.53 5.53 -21.15
CA ASN A 316 -3.13 6.65 -21.89
C ASN A 316 -4.67 6.58 -21.95
N ASN A 317 -5.31 6.08 -20.91
CA ASN A 317 -6.75 5.82 -20.83
C ASN A 317 -7.29 4.85 -21.91
N ASP A 318 -6.43 4.05 -22.53
CA ASP A 318 -6.78 3.06 -23.56
C ASP A 318 -7.09 1.70 -22.89
N LEU A 319 -8.36 1.37 -22.82
CA LEU A 319 -8.84 0.13 -22.18
C LEU A 319 -8.35 -1.13 -22.92
N GLU A 320 -8.26 -1.11 -24.23
CA GLU A 320 -7.80 -2.28 -24.98
C GLU A 320 -6.32 -2.54 -24.73
N LYS A 321 -5.49 -1.50 -24.69
CA LYS A 321 -4.09 -1.63 -24.27
C LYS A 321 -3.97 -2.14 -22.83
N LEU A 322 -4.81 -1.65 -21.91
CA LEU A 322 -4.82 -2.13 -20.53
C LEU A 322 -5.11 -3.64 -20.48
N ARG A 323 -6.13 -4.11 -21.19
CA ARG A 323 -6.54 -5.51 -21.23
C ARG A 323 -5.46 -6.46 -21.75
N THR A 324 -4.48 -5.99 -22.54
CA THR A 324 -3.40 -6.86 -23.07
C THR A 324 -2.50 -7.44 -22.00
N THR A 325 -2.26 -6.69 -20.90
CA THR A 325 -1.33 -7.06 -19.83
C THR A 325 -1.95 -7.02 -18.43
N PHE A 326 -3.26 -6.78 -18.35
CA PHE A 326 -3.96 -6.61 -17.09
C PHE A 326 -5.34 -7.25 -17.12
N SER A 327 -5.65 -8.02 -16.11
CA SER A 327 -6.99 -8.56 -15.85
C SER A 327 -7.40 -8.30 -14.41
N SER A 328 -8.69 -8.41 -14.11
CA SER A 328 -9.21 -8.27 -12.75
C SER A 328 -10.38 -9.23 -12.52
N TYR A 329 -10.40 -9.83 -11.33
CA TYR A 329 -11.43 -10.76 -10.90
C TYR A 329 -11.87 -10.44 -9.48
N SER A 330 -13.15 -10.65 -9.17
CA SER A 330 -13.70 -10.50 -7.83
C SER A 330 -14.13 -11.84 -7.25
N PHE A 331 -14.00 -11.97 -5.91
CA PHE A 331 -14.27 -13.19 -5.17
C PHE A 331 -15.05 -12.90 -3.89
N SER A 332 -15.94 -13.81 -3.53
CA SER A 332 -16.72 -13.77 -2.29
C SER A 332 -15.92 -14.23 -1.07
N ASP A 333 -16.45 -13.98 0.12
CA ASP A 333 -15.87 -14.49 1.38
C ASP A 333 -15.86 -16.03 1.42
N ASP A 334 -16.89 -16.68 0.86
CA ASP A 334 -16.95 -18.16 0.81
C ASP A 334 -15.85 -18.72 -0.11
N GLU A 335 -15.65 -18.15 -1.30
CA GLU A 335 -14.54 -18.53 -2.19
C GLU A 335 -13.19 -18.27 -1.53
N THR A 336 -13.06 -17.18 -0.78
CA THR A 336 -11.83 -16.83 -0.04
C THR A 336 -11.54 -17.86 1.04
N ARG A 337 -12.51 -18.23 1.87
CA ARG A 337 -12.36 -19.26 2.89
C ARG A 337 -12.02 -20.62 2.28
N GLU A 338 -12.65 -21.00 1.19
CA GLU A 338 -12.33 -22.23 0.48
C GLU A 338 -10.90 -22.21 -0.09
N SER A 339 -10.46 -21.07 -0.63
CA SER A 339 -9.08 -20.89 -1.09
C SER A 339 -8.07 -21.06 0.03
N MET A 340 -8.31 -20.45 1.22
CA MET A 340 -7.45 -20.62 2.39
C MET A 340 -7.31 -22.10 2.77
N LYS A 341 -8.41 -22.86 2.79
CA LYS A 341 -8.40 -24.31 3.06
C LYS A 341 -7.60 -25.09 2.02
N ASN A 342 -7.80 -24.77 0.74
CA ASN A 342 -7.14 -25.44 -0.37
C ASN A 342 -5.62 -25.21 -0.36
N ILE A 343 -5.17 -23.97 -0.12
CA ILE A 343 -3.75 -23.65 0.02
C ILE A 343 -3.16 -24.43 1.20
N TYR A 344 -3.82 -24.37 2.37
CA TYR A 344 -3.31 -25.03 3.57
C TYR A 344 -3.25 -26.55 3.42
N SER A 345 -4.29 -27.19 2.87
CA SER A 345 -4.34 -28.65 2.70
C SER A 345 -3.32 -29.16 1.67
N SER A 346 -3.02 -28.39 0.63
CA SER A 346 -2.11 -28.81 -0.45
C SER A 346 -0.64 -28.53 -0.17
N SER A 347 -0.32 -27.45 0.58
CA SER A 347 1.06 -26.97 0.76
C SER A 347 1.45 -26.78 2.23
N GLY A 348 0.50 -26.80 3.17
CA GLY A 348 0.73 -26.41 4.57
C GLY A 348 0.87 -24.91 4.78
N TYR A 349 0.75 -24.11 3.71
CA TYR A 349 0.92 -22.66 3.78
C TYR A 349 -0.34 -21.99 4.35
N VAL A 350 -0.15 -21.13 5.34
CA VAL A 350 -1.24 -20.35 5.95
C VAL A 350 -1.30 -18.99 5.27
N ALA A 351 -2.22 -18.82 4.35
CA ALA A 351 -2.49 -17.53 3.73
C ALA A 351 -3.46 -16.68 4.56
N ASP A 352 -3.29 -15.37 4.55
CA ASP A 352 -4.30 -14.44 5.02
C ASP A 352 -5.46 -14.34 3.99
N PRO A 353 -6.61 -13.74 4.34
CA PRO A 353 -7.73 -13.61 3.39
C PRO A 353 -7.36 -12.84 2.11
N HIS A 354 -6.43 -11.87 2.19
CA HIS A 354 -6.02 -11.09 1.03
C HIS A 354 -5.14 -11.92 0.08
N GLY A 355 -4.14 -12.62 0.63
CA GLY A 355 -3.30 -13.53 -0.14
C GLY A 355 -4.09 -14.67 -0.77
N ALA A 356 -5.08 -15.21 -0.06
CA ALA A 356 -5.99 -16.22 -0.59
C ALA A 356 -6.77 -15.73 -1.83
N ILE A 357 -7.21 -14.46 -1.82
CA ILE A 357 -7.82 -13.80 -3.00
C ILE A 357 -6.78 -13.64 -4.12
N GLY A 358 -5.54 -13.28 -3.79
CA GLY A 358 -4.43 -13.24 -4.76
C GLY A 358 -4.21 -14.59 -5.45
N TYR A 359 -4.21 -15.69 -4.68
CA TYR A 359 -4.10 -17.05 -5.22
C TYR A 359 -5.29 -17.42 -6.12
N LEU A 360 -6.53 -17.06 -5.74
CA LEU A 360 -7.73 -17.26 -6.58
C LEU A 360 -7.59 -16.57 -7.93
N GLY A 361 -6.99 -15.38 -7.99
CA GLY A 361 -6.72 -14.69 -9.24
C GLY A 361 -5.88 -15.52 -10.20
N LEU A 362 -4.80 -16.15 -9.72
CA LEU A 362 -3.97 -17.07 -10.52
C LEU A 362 -4.75 -18.29 -10.99
N LYS A 363 -5.56 -18.89 -10.11
CA LYS A 363 -6.41 -20.05 -10.48
C LYS A 363 -7.45 -19.67 -11.53
N LYS A 364 -8.02 -18.48 -11.45
CA LYS A 364 -8.99 -17.97 -12.45
C LYS A 364 -8.33 -17.65 -13.79
N TYR A 365 -7.11 -17.10 -13.78
CA TYR A 365 -6.32 -16.79 -14.96
C TYR A 365 -5.89 -18.07 -15.71
N ARG A 366 -5.58 -19.15 -14.99
CA ARG A 366 -5.15 -20.45 -15.53
C ARG A 366 -3.80 -20.36 -16.26
N LEU A 367 -2.72 -20.34 -15.46
CA LEU A 367 -1.35 -20.29 -15.97
C LEU A 367 -1.09 -21.35 -17.04
N SER A 368 -0.44 -20.95 -18.12
CA SER A 368 0.11 -21.88 -19.11
C SER A 368 1.37 -22.58 -18.57
N THR A 369 1.83 -23.61 -19.27
CA THR A 369 3.03 -24.38 -18.88
C THR A 369 4.32 -23.55 -18.87
N ASN A 370 4.36 -22.47 -19.69
CA ASN A 370 5.52 -21.55 -19.77
C ASN A 370 5.41 -20.38 -18.79
N GLU A 371 4.36 -20.31 -17.98
CA GLU A 371 4.15 -19.23 -17.02
C GLU A 371 4.46 -19.66 -15.60
N PHE A 372 4.90 -18.69 -14.79
CA PHE A 372 5.08 -18.82 -13.36
C PHE A 372 4.27 -17.74 -12.66
N GLY A 373 3.35 -18.16 -11.79
CA GLY A 373 2.47 -17.27 -11.04
C GLY A 373 3.05 -16.87 -9.70
N VAL A 374 2.92 -15.61 -9.37
CA VAL A 374 3.25 -15.08 -8.05
C VAL A 374 2.04 -14.34 -7.51
N PHE A 375 1.55 -14.72 -6.35
CA PHE A 375 0.58 -13.90 -5.64
C PHE A 375 1.25 -13.20 -4.45
N LEU A 376 0.78 -11.99 -4.15
CA LEU A 376 1.31 -11.21 -3.03
C LEU A 376 0.58 -11.58 -1.73
N GLU A 377 1.35 -11.90 -0.71
CA GLU A 377 0.87 -12.01 0.66
C GLU A 377 1.16 -10.68 1.37
N THR A 378 0.12 -9.88 1.54
CA THR A 378 0.25 -8.45 1.88
C THR A 378 0.21 -8.16 3.37
N ALA A 379 -0.23 -9.13 4.17
CA ALA A 379 -0.24 -9.05 5.63
C ALA A 379 0.00 -10.44 6.25
N HIS A 380 0.59 -10.49 7.43
CA HIS A 380 0.77 -11.74 8.14
C HIS A 380 -0.58 -12.27 8.66
N PRO A 381 -0.87 -13.58 8.57
CA PRO A 381 -2.14 -14.18 9.03
C PRO A 381 -2.51 -13.86 10.50
N VAL A 382 -1.54 -13.54 11.35
CA VAL A 382 -1.77 -13.13 12.75
C VAL A 382 -2.68 -11.90 12.88
N LYS A 383 -2.77 -11.09 11.84
CA LYS A 383 -3.64 -9.90 11.84
C LYS A 383 -5.13 -10.24 11.68
N PHE A 384 -5.42 -11.46 11.27
CA PHE A 384 -6.77 -11.98 10.98
C PHE A 384 -7.03 -13.30 11.72
N LEU A 385 -6.60 -13.37 12.99
CA LEU A 385 -6.64 -14.61 13.80
C LEU A 385 -8.01 -15.27 13.84
N ASP A 386 -9.07 -14.48 13.98
CA ASP A 386 -10.44 -15.02 14.05
C ASP A 386 -10.82 -15.69 12.74
N VAL A 387 -10.57 -15.03 11.62
CA VAL A 387 -10.85 -15.60 10.28
C VAL A 387 -10.03 -16.86 10.03
N VAL A 388 -8.73 -16.85 10.37
CA VAL A 388 -7.85 -18.00 10.18
C VAL A 388 -8.28 -19.18 11.07
N LYS A 389 -8.58 -18.91 12.34
CA LYS A 389 -9.05 -19.95 13.29
C LYS A 389 -10.39 -20.55 12.86
N GLU A 390 -11.36 -19.72 12.50
CA GLU A 390 -12.67 -20.16 12.02
C GLU A 390 -12.57 -21.00 10.74
N THR A 391 -11.68 -20.61 9.83
CA THR A 391 -11.55 -21.22 8.50
C THR A 391 -10.72 -22.51 8.54
N LEU A 392 -9.56 -22.48 9.20
CA LEU A 392 -8.57 -23.56 9.17
C LEU A 392 -8.56 -24.43 10.43
N SER A 393 -9.22 -24.01 11.51
CA SER A 393 -9.20 -24.68 12.82
C SER A 393 -7.78 -24.86 13.40
N ILE A 394 -6.88 -23.93 13.11
CA ILE A 394 -5.49 -23.91 13.59
C ILE A 394 -5.21 -22.72 14.50
N GLN A 395 -4.13 -22.82 15.27
CA GLN A 395 -3.58 -21.69 16.02
C GLN A 395 -2.37 -21.13 15.27
N VAL A 396 -2.39 -19.84 14.97
CA VAL A 396 -1.24 -19.13 14.42
C VAL A 396 -0.34 -18.67 15.57
N LYS A 397 0.95 -18.99 15.49
CA LYS A 397 1.93 -18.48 16.46
C LYS A 397 1.98 -16.97 16.37
N VAL A 398 1.79 -16.29 17.50
CA VAL A 398 1.88 -14.83 17.57
C VAL A 398 3.35 -14.40 17.51
N PRO A 399 3.80 -13.68 16.48
CA PRO A 399 5.17 -13.20 16.38
C PRO A 399 5.53 -12.19 17.47
N GLU A 400 6.84 -12.06 17.75
CA GLU A 400 7.34 -11.20 18.83
C GLU A 400 6.93 -9.73 18.64
N GLN A 401 6.90 -9.25 17.39
CA GLN A 401 6.46 -7.89 17.04
C GLN A 401 5.04 -7.59 17.53
N ILE A 402 4.15 -8.58 17.42
CA ILE A 402 2.76 -8.46 17.87
C ILE A 402 2.64 -8.66 19.38
N GLN A 403 3.43 -9.60 19.95
CA GLN A 403 3.44 -9.81 21.41
C GLN A 403 3.76 -8.53 22.19
N LYS A 404 4.65 -7.70 21.63
CA LYS A 404 5.07 -6.41 22.24
C LYS A 404 3.92 -5.40 22.35
N VAL A 405 2.92 -5.47 21.49
CA VAL A 405 1.85 -4.46 21.42
C VAL A 405 0.48 -4.98 21.89
N ILE A 406 0.22 -6.29 21.76
CA ILE A 406 -1.11 -6.85 22.01
C ILE A 406 -1.61 -6.65 23.43
N ASN A 407 -0.70 -6.65 24.41
CA ASN A 407 -1.03 -6.49 25.83
C ASN A 407 -1.00 -5.01 26.29
N ASN A 408 -0.59 -4.07 25.43
CA ASN A 408 -0.51 -2.67 25.79
C ASN A 408 -1.92 -2.07 25.88
N LYS A 409 -2.05 -1.05 26.73
CA LYS A 409 -3.31 -0.33 26.89
C LYS A 409 -3.57 0.53 25.64
N LYS A 410 -4.76 0.38 25.06
CA LYS A 410 -5.28 1.24 24.01
C LYS A 410 -5.37 2.69 24.48
N ILE A 411 -4.86 3.62 23.67
CA ILE A 411 -4.96 5.06 23.87
C ILE A 411 -5.56 5.65 22.60
N SER A 412 -6.80 6.08 22.66
CA SER A 412 -7.51 6.74 21.56
C SER A 412 -8.45 7.82 22.07
N ILE A 413 -8.73 8.79 21.21
CA ILE A 413 -9.73 9.84 21.46
C ILE A 413 -10.95 9.52 20.61
N LYS A 414 -12.12 9.38 21.24
CA LYS A 414 -13.38 9.14 20.52
C LYS A 414 -13.89 10.43 19.90
N ILE A 415 -14.27 10.34 18.63
CA ILE A 415 -14.93 11.42 17.89
C ILE A 415 -16.09 10.85 17.08
N SER A 416 -17.10 11.66 16.77
CA SER A 416 -18.30 11.23 16.05
C SER A 416 -18.57 12.00 14.75
N ASN A 417 -17.91 13.15 14.55
CA ASN A 417 -18.16 14.01 13.40
C ASN A 417 -16.97 14.91 13.08
N TYR A 418 -17.06 15.61 11.94
CA TYR A 418 -16.02 16.52 11.48
C TYR A 418 -15.73 17.67 12.44
N ASP A 419 -16.72 18.24 13.11
CA ASP A 419 -16.51 19.33 14.08
C ASP A 419 -15.60 18.90 15.25
N ASN A 420 -15.65 17.62 15.64
CA ASN A 420 -14.74 17.09 16.66
C ASN A 420 -13.30 17.04 16.13
N LEU A 421 -13.10 16.59 14.89
CA LEU A 421 -11.80 16.57 14.23
C LEU A 421 -11.26 18.00 14.06
N LYS A 422 -12.09 18.92 13.55
CA LYS A 422 -11.73 20.34 13.37
C LYS A 422 -11.26 20.94 14.68
N ARG A 423 -12.04 20.78 15.77
CA ARG A 423 -11.66 21.27 17.11
C ARG A 423 -10.35 20.66 17.60
N PHE A 424 -10.10 19.38 17.32
CA PHE A 424 -8.83 18.73 17.64
C PHE A 424 -7.66 19.36 16.87
N LEU A 425 -7.81 19.55 15.56
CA LEU A 425 -6.77 20.09 14.68
C LEU A 425 -6.50 21.59 14.93
N MET A 426 -7.49 22.35 15.43
CA MET A 426 -7.35 23.76 15.77
C MET A 426 -6.73 24.02 17.14
N LYS A 427 -6.68 23.02 18.04
CA LYS A 427 -5.98 23.19 19.33
C LYS A 427 -4.50 23.37 19.09
N SER A 428 -3.92 24.42 19.67
CA SER A 428 -2.47 24.59 19.75
C SER A 428 -1.90 23.43 20.58
N GLU A 429 -0.89 22.76 20.10
CA GLU A 429 -0.07 21.88 20.93
C GLU A 429 0.76 22.80 21.84
N HIS A 430 0.54 22.74 23.15
CA HIS A 430 1.34 23.42 24.16
C HIS A 430 2.50 22.54 24.59
#